data_cde049c66dbaf546cb3366fd80cdba31
#
_entry.id   cde049c66dbaf546cb3366fd80cdba31
#
_cell.length_a   1.000
_cell.length_b   1.000
_cell.length_c   1.000
_cell.angle_alpha   90.00
_cell.angle_beta   90.00
_cell.angle_gamma   90.00
#
_symmetry.space_group_name_H-M   'P 1'
#
loop_
_entity.id
_entity.type
_entity.pdbx_description
1 polymer ?
#
loop_
_entity_poly.entity_id
_entity_poly.type
_entity_poly.pdbx_seq_one_letter_code
_entity_poly.pdbx_strand_id
1 'polypeptide(L)'
;YVCDYLLRLFPFTNNAIEFQGTGFDTAERLFFSLENSFYSSATIKTDIRELTPEFYFFPELFMNLNNLNLGTKEDKESVDDVLTPFNNNAFKVIATLRKILESPHVSAMIPKWIDLIFGYKQRGKEAEMVYNVYTEKTYEDLIDVNKEENKDILFKMVEFGLTPQQVMNKEFP
;
A
#
# COMPACT_ATOMS: atom_id res chain seq x y z
N TYR A 1 0.25 4.60 -3.69
CA TYR A 1 0.35 3.13 -3.49
C TYR A 1 -0.97 2.54 -2.99
N VAL A 2 -1.66 3.22 -2.07
CA VAL A 2 -2.95 2.74 -1.56
C VAL A 2 -3.96 2.60 -2.70
N CYS A 3 -4.12 3.63 -3.50
CA CYS A 3 -5.04 3.58 -4.65
C CYS A 3 -4.63 2.60 -5.73
N ASP A 4 -3.34 2.38 -5.94
CA ASP A 4 -2.85 1.39 -6.89
C ASP A 4 -3.32 -0.02 -6.50
N TYR A 5 -3.17 -0.41 -5.23
CA TYR A 5 -3.65 -1.70 -4.76
C TYR A 5 -5.17 -1.80 -4.69
N LEU A 6 -5.84 -0.71 -4.30
CA LEU A 6 -7.28 -0.72 -4.04
C LEU A 6 -8.13 -0.24 -5.24
N LEU A 7 -7.51 -0.05 -6.41
CA LEU A 7 -8.14 0.56 -7.61
C LEU A 7 -9.45 -0.12 -8.05
N ARG A 8 -9.68 -1.39 -7.70
CA ARG A 8 -10.90 -2.15 -8.02
C ARG A 8 -12.02 -1.94 -7.01
N LEU A 9 -11.74 -1.25 -5.90
CA LEU A 9 -12.67 -0.99 -4.80
C LEU A 9 -13.10 0.48 -4.78
N PHE A 10 -14.40 0.77 -4.77
CA PHE A 10 -14.86 2.13 -4.50
C PHE A 10 -14.70 2.47 -3.00
N PRO A 11 -14.32 3.71 -2.65
CA PRO A 11 -14.14 4.89 -3.51
C PRO A 11 -12.75 5.02 -4.17
N PHE A 12 -11.80 4.13 -3.89
CA PHE A 12 -10.41 4.21 -4.36
C PHE A 12 -10.29 4.20 -5.89
N THR A 13 -11.24 3.56 -6.59
CA THR A 13 -11.35 3.62 -8.05
C THR A 13 -11.43 5.06 -8.55
N ASN A 14 -12.29 5.87 -7.92
CA ASN A 14 -12.45 7.28 -8.30
C ASN A 14 -11.19 8.08 -8.00
N ASN A 15 -10.57 7.84 -6.86
CA ASN A 15 -9.33 8.50 -6.46
C ASN A 15 -8.20 8.17 -7.44
N ALA A 16 -8.07 6.92 -7.88
CA ALA A 16 -7.07 6.52 -8.87
C ALA A 16 -7.25 7.24 -10.21
N ILE A 17 -8.51 7.40 -10.68
CA ILE A 17 -8.84 8.14 -11.89
C ILE A 17 -8.54 9.64 -11.72
N GLU A 18 -8.93 10.22 -10.60
CA GLU A 18 -8.70 11.63 -10.30
C GLU A 18 -7.20 11.95 -10.22
N PHE A 19 -6.42 11.08 -9.63
CA PHE A 19 -4.98 11.23 -9.51
C PHE A 19 -4.28 11.29 -10.87
N GLN A 20 -4.72 10.49 -11.85
CA GLN A 20 -4.18 10.48 -13.21
C GLN A 20 -4.80 11.59 -14.09
N GLY A 21 -5.98 12.09 -13.74
CA GLY A 21 -6.68 13.19 -14.42
C GLY A 21 -7.45 12.80 -15.70
N THR A 22 -7.15 11.66 -16.31
CA THR A 22 -7.75 11.25 -17.60
C THR A 22 -8.24 9.79 -17.65
N GLY A 23 -8.17 9.07 -16.57
CA GLY A 23 -8.51 7.64 -16.48
C GLY A 23 -7.52 6.89 -15.61
N PHE A 24 -7.40 5.59 -15.82
CA PHE A 24 -6.40 4.80 -15.13
C PHE A 24 -4.99 5.02 -15.70
N ASP A 25 -3.96 4.71 -14.94
CA ASP A 25 -2.57 4.63 -15.43
C ASP A 25 -2.43 3.55 -16.51
N THR A 26 -1.29 3.45 -17.14
CA THR A 26 -1.02 2.41 -18.15
C THR A 26 -1.15 1.01 -17.54
N ALA A 27 -1.66 0.08 -18.34
CA ALA A 27 -1.99 -1.28 -17.88
C ALA A 27 -0.83 -2.00 -17.20
N GLU A 28 0.40 -1.77 -17.65
CA GLU A 28 1.63 -2.35 -17.10
C GLU A 28 1.95 -1.86 -15.68
N ARG A 29 1.48 -0.66 -15.34
CA ARG A 29 1.77 -0.03 -14.05
C ARG A 29 0.68 -0.28 -13.01
N LEU A 30 -0.46 -0.78 -13.44
CA LEU A 30 -1.55 -1.13 -12.52
C LEU A 30 -1.21 -2.41 -11.73
N PHE A 31 -1.87 -2.58 -10.61
CA PHE A 31 -1.81 -3.81 -9.84
C PHE A 31 -2.55 -4.94 -10.58
N PHE A 32 -1.83 -5.73 -11.35
CA PHE A 32 -2.40 -6.84 -12.14
C PHE A 32 -1.88 -8.21 -11.73
N SER A 33 -0.84 -8.30 -10.90
CA SER A 33 -0.26 -9.57 -10.46
C SER A 33 0.32 -9.46 -9.06
N LEU A 34 -0.13 -10.35 -8.16
CA LEU A 34 0.39 -10.42 -6.80
C LEU A 34 1.85 -10.88 -6.77
N GLU A 35 2.22 -11.82 -7.64
CA GLU A 35 3.60 -12.32 -7.75
C GLU A 35 4.55 -11.22 -8.22
N ASN A 36 4.17 -10.45 -9.25
CA ASN A 36 4.97 -9.32 -9.73
C ASN A 36 5.16 -8.26 -8.65
N SER A 37 4.10 -7.90 -7.93
CA SER A 37 4.18 -6.91 -6.85
C SER A 37 5.08 -7.40 -5.71
N PHE A 38 4.99 -8.67 -5.34
CA PHE A 38 5.87 -9.27 -4.34
C PHE A 38 7.34 -9.27 -4.80
N TYR A 39 7.60 -9.68 -6.04
CA TYR A 39 8.94 -9.67 -6.61
C TYR A 39 9.53 -8.25 -6.65
N SER A 40 8.74 -7.28 -7.08
CA SER A 40 9.13 -5.87 -7.12
C SER A 40 9.51 -5.35 -5.74
N SER A 41 8.66 -5.53 -4.74
CA SER A 41 8.94 -5.09 -3.36
C SER A 41 10.13 -5.81 -2.71
N ALA A 42 10.43 -7.05 -3.14
CA ALA A 42 11.56 -7.83 -2.62
C ALA A 42 12.89 -7.47 -3.30
N THR A 43 12.89 -6.92 -4.52
CA THR A 43 14.11 -6.74 -5.33
C THR A 43 14.40 -5.30 -5.70
N ILE A 44 13.40 -4.45 -5.82
CA ILE A 44 13.54 -3.05 -6.22
C ILE A 44 13.64 -2.17 -4.95
N LYS A 45 14.82 -1.63 -4.69
CA LYS A 45 15.09 -0.84 -3.47
C LYS A 45 14.22 0.42 -3.30
N THR A 46 13.65 0.92 -4.39
CA THR A 46 12.75 2.09 -4.37
C THR A 46 11.29 1.72 -4.23
N ASP A 47 10.96 0.42 -4.29
CA ASP A 47 9.61 -0.06 -4.06
C ASP A 47 9.40 -0.30 -2.56
N ILE A 48 8.82 0.69 -1.91
CA ILE A 48 8.56 0.70 -0.46
C ILE A 48 7.08 0.47 -0.14
N ARG A 49 6.33 -0.10 -1.08
CA ARG A 49 4.90 -0.36 -0.88
C ARG A 49 4.68 -1.39 0.22
N GLU A 50 3.76 -1.10 1.11
CA GLU A 50 3.30 -2.01 2.15
C GLU A 50 1.90 -2.53 1.82
N LEU A 51 1.57 -3.72 2.34
CA LEU A 51 0.22 -4.26 2.23
C LEU A 51 -0.73 -3.44 3.10
N THR A 52 -1.87 -3.05 2.52
CA THR A 52 -2.94 -2.41 3.27
C THR A 52 -3.77 -3.44 4.05
N PRO A 53 -4.53 -3.04 5.08
CA PRO A 53 -5.37 -3.96 5.85
C PRO A 53 -6.35 -4.76 4.99
N GLU A 54 -6.79 -4.21 3.87
CA GLU A 54 -7.74 -4.84 2.93
C GLU A 54 -7.24 -6.16 2.37
N PHE A 55 -5.91 -6.34 2.23
CA PHE A 55 -5.29 -7.61 1.81
C PHE A 55 -5.62 -8.79 2.73
N TYR A 56 -6.08 -8.53 3.93
CA TYR A 56 -6.40 -9.57 4.91
C TYR A 56 -7.91 -9.83 5.05
N PHE A 57 -8.76 -9.05 4.37
CA PHE A 57 -10.21 -9.10 4.57
C PHE A 57 -11.02 -9.13 3.29
N PHE A 58 -10.58 -8.45 2.21
CA PHE A 58 -11.39 -8.23 1.02
C PHE A 58 -10.87 -8.99 -0.20
N PRO A 59 -11.40 -10.17 -0.52
CA PRO A 59 -11.04 -10.87 -1.75
C PRO A 59 -11.42 -10.07 -3.01
N GLU A 60 -12.37 -9.17 -2.92
CA GLU A 60 -12.81 -8.26 -3.98
C GLU A 60 -11.67 -7.34 -4.49
N LEU A 61 -10.67 -7.10 -3.67
CA LEU A 61 -9.46 -6.36 -4.05
C LEU A 61 -8.76 -6.99 -5.28
N PHE A 62 -8.85 -8.31 -5.41
CA PHE A 62 -8.24 -9.05 -6.52
C PHE A 62 -9.19 -9.25 -7.71
N MET A 63 -10.45 -8.82 -7.61
CA MET A 63 -11.51 -9.14 -8.55
C MET A 63 -12.06 -7.87 -9.20
N ASN A 64 -12.14 -7.84 -10.52
CA ASN A 64 -12.72 -6.72 -11.26
C ASN A 64 -14.26 -6.82 -11.33
N LEU A 65 -14.91 -6.86 -10.18
CA LEU A 65 -16.37 -7.02 -10.08
C LEU A 65 -17.18 -5.86 -10.68
N ASN A 66 -16.54 -4.71 -10.85
CA ASN A 66 -17.16 -3.50 -11.41
C ASN A 66 -16.99 -3.39 -12.92
N ASN A 67 -16.40 -4.38 -13.58
CA ASN A 67 -16.11 -4.37 -15.02
C ASN A 67 -15.37 -3.11 -15.48
N LEU A 68 -14.36 -2.70 -14.71
CA LEU A 68 -13.54 -1.54 -15.02
C LEU A 68 -12.70 -1.82 -16.26
N ASN A 69 -12.62 -0.84 -17.16
CA ASN A 69 -11.70 -0.92 -18.29
C ASN A 69 -10.29 -0.49 -17.84
N LEU A 70 -9.47 -1.47 -17.47
CA LEU A 70 -8.13 -1.27 -16.95
C LEU A 70 -7.04 -1.27 -18.04
N GLY A 71 -7.44 -1.32 -19.31
CA GLY A 71 -6.55 -1.26 -20.44
C GLY A 71 -5.95 -2.61 -20.85
N THR A 72 -5.05 -2.54 -21.81
CA THR A 72 -4.38 -3.70 -22.41
C THR A 72 -2.89 -3.47 -22.38
N LYS A 73 -2.15 -4.45 -21.94
CA LYS A 73 -0.68 -4.45 -21.89
C LYS A 73 -0.06 -4.51 -23.30
N GLU A 74 1.23 -4.23 -23.40
CA GLU A 74 1.99 -4.31 -24.65
C GLU A 74 1.95 -5.70 -25.29
N ASP A 75 1.89 -6.77 -24.47
CA ASP A 75 1.74 -8.16 -24.93
C ASP A 75 0.32 -8.51 -25.39
N LYS A 76 -0.60 -7.52 -25.45
CA LYS A 76 -2.02 -7.61 -25.82
C LYS A 76 -2.92 -8.36 -24.85
N GLU A 77 -2.46 -8.65 -23.65
CA GLU A 77 -3.33 -9.14 -22.58
C GLU A 77 -4.09 -7.98 -21.92
N SER A 78 -5.39 -8.12 -21.80
CA SER A 78 -6.23 -7.16 -21.04
C SER A 78 -6.00 -7.34 -19.55
N VAL A 79 -5.86 -6.22 -18.84
CA VAL A 79 -5.86 -6.23 -17.38
C VAL A 79 -7.30 -6.32 -16.89
N ASP A 80 -7.57 -7.31 -16.05
CA ASP A 80 -8.88 -7.57 -15.48
C ASP A 80 -8.72 -7.91 -13.98
N ASP A 81 -8.99 -9.14 -13.55
CA ASP A 81 -8.68 -9.62 -12.21
C ASP A 81 -7.17 -9.59 -11.97
N VAL A 82 -6.76 -9.49 -10.70
CA VAL A 82 -5.36 -9.64 -10.33
C VAL A 82 -4.96 -11.11 -10.43
N LEU A 83 -3.90 -11.38 -11.17
CA LEU A 83 -3.31 -12.72 -11.22
C LEU A 83 -2.78 -13.09 -9.84
N THR A 84 -3.32 -14.15 -9.27
CA THR A 84 -2.98 -14.61 -7.93
C THR A 84 -2.61 -16.09 -7.93
N PRO A 85 -1.81 -16.57 -6.95
CA PRO A 85 -1.57 -18.00 -6.79
C PRO A 85 -2.89 -18.76 -6.52
N PHE A 86 -2.80 -20.10 -6.51
CA PHE A 86 -3.95 -20.99 -6.26
C PHE A 86 -5.03 -20.92 -7.34
N ASN A 87 -4.63 -20.82 -8.63
CA ASN A 87 -5.51 -20.71 -9.79
C ASN A 87 -6.46 -19.48 -9.67
N ASN A 88 -5.90 -18.33 -9.31
CA ASN A 88 -6.62 -17.06 -9.14
C ASN A 88 -7.75 -17.12 -8.09
N ASN A 89 -7.58 -17.92 -7.06
CA ASN A 89 -8.55 -18.01 -5.97
C ASN A 89 -8.28 -16.94 -4.91
N ALA A 90 -8.92 -15.79 -5.03
CA ALA A 90 -8.79 -14.65 -4.12
C ALA A 90 -9.09 -15.01 -2.65
N PHE A 91 -10.10 -15.83 -2.39
CA PHE A 91 -10.44 -16.26 -1.01
C PHE A 91 -9.31 -17.09 -0.38
N LYS A 92 -8.65 -17.92 -1.19
CA LYS A 92 -7.51 -18.72 -0.73
C LYS A 92 -6.29 -17.86 -0.47
N VAL A 93 -6.10 -16.79 -1.25
CA VAL A 93 -5.07 -15.76 -1.01
C VAL A 93 -5.30 -15.11 0.36
N ILE A 94 -6.49 -14.59 0.62
CA ILE A 94 -6.84 -13.97 1.91
C ILE A 94 -6.61 -14.94 3.08
N ALA A 95 -7.11 -16.16 2.97
CA ALA A 95 -6.92 -17.17 4.03
C ALA A 95 -5.43 -17.46 4.30
N THR A 96 -4.62 -17.49 3.24
CA THR A 96 -3.17 -17.71 3.35
C THR A 96 -2.47 -16.51 3.98
N LEU A 97 -2.77 -15.29 3.57
CA LEU A 97 -2.21 -14.07 4.14
C LEU A 97 -2.55 -13.95 5.63
N ARG A 98 -3.79 -14.21 6.02
CA ARG A 98 -4.18 -14.23 7.44
C ARG A 98 -3.42 -15.29 8.24
N LYS A 99 -3.24 -16.49 7.69
CA LYS A 99 -2.44 -17.53 8.33
C LYS A 99 -0.98 -17.13 8.50
N ILE A 100 -0.40 -16.44 7.51
CA ILE A 100 0.97 -15.91 7.59
C ILE A 100 1.07 -14.84 8.67
N LEU A 101 0.10 -13.91 8.73
CA LEU A 101 0.06 -12.84 9.73
C LEU A 101 0.06 -13.39 11.16
N GLU A 102 -0.65 -14.50 11.40
CA GLU A 102 -0.72 -15.19 12.70
C GLU A 102 0.44 -16.17 12.95
N SER A 103 1.42 -16.21 12.06
CA SER A 103 2.55 -17.13 12.22
C SER A 103 3.47 -16.72 13.38
N PRO A 104 4.14 -17.69 14.05
CA PRO A 104 5.12 -17.37 15.09
C PRO A 104 6.23 -16.44 14.60
N HIS A 105 6.63 -16.55 13.34
CA HIS A 105 7.64 -15.68 12.74
C HIS A 105 7.19 -14.21 12.70
N VAL A 106 5.99 -13.95 12.17
CA VAL A 106 5.46 -12.59 12.10
C VAL A 106 5.21 -12.04 13.50
N SER A 107 4.62 -12.85 14.40
CA SER A 107 4.40 -12.45 15.81
C SER A 107 5.69 -12.01 16.50
N ALA A 108 6.79 -12.73 16.27
CA ALA A 108 8.10 -12.36 16.84
C ALA A 108 8.70 -11.07 16.23
N MET A 109 8.24 -10.66 15.04
CA MET A 109 8.71 -9.45 14.35
C MET A 109 7.87 -8.21 14.64
N ILE A 110 6.66 -8.37 15.19
CA ILE A 110 5.74 -7.25 15.47
C ILE A 110 6.39 -6.15 16.32
N PRO A 111 7.14 -6.42 17.41
CA PRO A 111 7.78 -5.36 18.18
C PRO A 111 8.71 -4.48 17.33
N LYS A 112 9.51 -5.10 16.45
CA LYS A 112 10.43 -4.37 15.57
C LYS A 112 9.69 -3.51 14.53
N TRP A 113 8.56 -4.01 14.01
CA TRP A 113 7.70 -3.25 13.11
C TRP A 113 7.06 -2.07 13.85
N ILE A 114 6.55 -2.28 15.06
CA ILE A 114 5.98 -1.21 15.89
C ILE A 114 7.01 -0.12 16.16
N ASP A 115 8.26 -0.47 16.45
CA ASP A 115 9.34 0.49 16.66
C ASP A 115 9.56 1.42 15.46
N LEU A 116 9.39 0.91 14.25
CA LEU A 116 9.55 1.68 13.00
C LEU A 116 8.33 2.56 12.70
N ILE A 117 7.12 2.09 12.93
CA ILE A 117 5.88 2.75 12.49
C ILE A 117 5.34 3.70 13.57
N PHE A 118 5.31 3.28 14.83
CA PHE A 118 4.74 4.05 15.94
C PHE A 118 5.76 4.35 17.04
N GLY A 119 6.93 3.73 16.99
CA GLY A 119 7.91 3.71 18.05
C GLY A 119 9.08 4.66 17.86
N TYR A 120 10.12 4.43 18.65
CA TYR A 120 11.26 5.33 18.77
C TYR A 120 12.11 5.44 17.51
N LYS A 121 12.04 4.45 16.60
CA LYS A 121 12.74 4.44 15.31
C LYS A 121 11.96 5.17 14.18
N GLN A 122 10.90 5.87 14.52
CA GLN A 122 10.13 6.64 13.53
C GLN A 122 10.71 8.04 13.29
N ARG A 123 11.40 8.61 14.29
CA ARG A 123 11.88 10.01 14.22
C ARG A 123 13.28 10.18 14.81
N GLY A 124 13.89 11.30 14.42
CA GLY A 124 15.18 11.73 14.94
C GLY A 124 16.34 10.81 14.53
N LYS A 125 17.39 10.80 15.32
CA LYS A 125 18.62 10.05 15.03
C LYS A 125 18.39 8.53 14.92
N GLU A 126 17.47 7.98 15.68
CA GLU A 126 17.17 6.55 15.64
C GLU A 126 16.52 6.16 14.30
N ALA A 127 15.67 7.03 13.73
CA ALA A 127 15.13 6.82 12.38
C ALA A 127 16.22 6.90 11.30
N GLU A 128 17.14 7.89 11.41
CA GLU A 128 18.28 8.02 10.49
C GLU A 128 19.17 6.78 10.51
N MET A 129 19.45 6.23 11.69
CA MET A 129 20.30 5.04 11.85
C MET A 129 19.73 3.79 11.17
N VAL A 130 18.41 3.69 11.04
CA VAL A 130 17.72 2.55 10.40
C VAL A 130 17.16 2.91 9.00
N TYR A 131 17.53 4.07 8.48
CA TYR A 131 17.07 4.59 7.17
C TYR A 131 15.54 4.72 7.04
N ASN A 132 14.84 4.95 8.15
CA ASN A 132 13.39 5.10 8.20
C ASN A 132 12.99 6.58 8.15
N VAL A 133 13.43 7.29 7.13
CA VAL A 133 13.19 8.73 6.93
C VAL A 133 12.46 8.97 5.63
N TYR A 134 11.36 9.72 5.72
CA TYR A 134 10.52 10.10 4.59
C TYR A 134 10.51 11.62 4.40
N THR A 135 9.84 12.09 3.37
CA THR A 135 9.68 13.53 3.14
C THR A 135 8.78 14.14 4.21
N GLU A 136 9.00 15.39 4.59
CA GLU A 136 8.20 16.10 5.61
C GLU A 136 6.70 16.04 5.33
N LYS A 137 6.33 16.05 4.04
CA LYS A 137 4.93 16.00 3.59
C LYS A 137 4.22 14.67 3.85
N THR A 138 4.89 13.65 4.34
CA THR A 138 4.29 12.37 4.71
C THR A 138 4.00 12.25 6.20
N TYR A 139 4.48 13.20 7.00
CA TYR A 139 4.26 13.18 8.44
C TYR A 139 3.01 13.98 8.81
N GLU A 140 2.00 13.28 9.33
CA GLU A 140 0.68 13.82 9.64
C GLU A 140 0.71 15.06 10.52
N ASP A 141 1.53 15.04 11.55
CA ASP A 141 1.63 16.11 12.56
C ASP A 141 2.41 17.36 12.09
N LEU A 142 3.04 17.30 10.92
CA LEU A 142 3.74 18.45 10.33
C LEU A 142 2.85 19.23 9.34
N ILE A 143 1.64 18.74 9.04
CA ILE A 143 0.76 19.34 8.05
C ILE A 143 -0.50 19.87 8.73
N ASP A 144 -0.73 21.17 8.60
CA ASP A 144 -2.00 21.78 9.05
C ASP A 144 -3.10 21.47 8.01
N VAL A 145 -3.95 20.52 8.35
CA VAL A 145 -5.04 20.03 7.48
C VAL A 145 -6.11 21.10 7.19
N ASN A 146 -6.16 22.17 7.97
CA ASN A 146 -7.16 23.22 7.80
C ASN A 146 -6.74 24.31 6.81
N LYS A 147 -5.50 24.28 6.33
CA LYS A 147 -5.02 25.25 5.36
C LYS A 147 -5.37 24.83 3.94
N GLU A 148 -5.96 25.73 3.17
CA GLU A 148 -6.33 25.52 1.77
C GLU A 148 -5.14 25.11 0.91
N GLU A 149 -3.97 25.72 1.14
CA GLU A 149 -2.71 25.43 0.43
C GLU A 149 -2.23 23.99 0.62
N ASN A 150 -2.72 23.27 1.62
CA ASN A 150 -2.36 21.89 1.92
C ASN A 150 -3.30 20.85 1.30
N LYS A 151 -4.36 21.25 0.61
CA LYS A 151 -5.32 20.31 0.00
C LYS A 151 -4.66 19.33 -0.97
N ASP A 152 -3.77 19.81 -1.84
CA ASP A 152 -3.03 18.96 -2.77
C ASP A 152 -2.09 17.99 -2.04
N ILE A 153 -1.55 18.41 -0.90
CA ILE A 153 -0.70 17.55 -0.07
C ILE A 153 -1.55 16.47 0.59
N LEU A 154 -2.69 16.83 1.14
CA LEU A 154 -3.63 15.88 1.75
C LEU A 154 -4.13 14.86 0.74
N PHE A 155 -4.47 15.28 -0.47
CA PHE A 155 -4.83 14.38 -1.55
C PHE A 155 -3.71 13.36 -1.83
N LYS A 156 -2.47 13.82 -1.97
CA LYS A 156 -1.30 12.94 -2.16
C LYS A 156 -1.05 12.01 -0.97
N MET A 157 -1.29 12.46 0.25
CA MET A 157 -1.17 11.62 1.45
C MET A 157 -2.18 10.47 1.42
N VAL A 158 -3.42 10.71 0.99
CA VAL A 158 -4.43 9.68 0.83
C VAL A 158 -4.00 8.64 -0.20
N GLU A 159 -3.41 9.09 -1.32
CA GLU A 159 -3.01 8.22 -2.43
C GLU A 159 -1.74 7.40 -2.15
N PHE A 160 -0.74 8.01 -1.50
CA PHE A 160 0.57 7.37 -1.26
C PHE A 160 0.73 6.82 0.15
N GLY A 161 -0.18 7.16 1.05
CA GLY A 161 -0.07 6.85 2.47
C GLY A 161 0.68 7.93 3.23
N LEU A 162 0.55 7.90 4.54
CA LEU A 162 1.16 8.84 5.46
C LEU A 162 1.92 8.11 6.58
N THR A 163 2.87 8.80 7.18
CA THR A 163 3.56 8.32 8.37
C THR A 163 2.70 8.70 9.59
N PRO A 164 2.21 7.71 10.37
CA PRO A 164 1.37 7.99 11.53
C PRO A 164 2.14 8.73 12.61
N GLN A 165 1.41 9.27 13.60
CA GLN A 165 2.02 9.91 14.75
C GLN A 165 2.89 8.94 15.55
N GLN A 166 4.06 9.40 16.00
CA GLN A 166 4.87 8.64 16.93
C GLN A 166 4.15 8.53 18.28
N VAL A 167 3.92 7.33 18.74
CA VAL A 167 3.21 7.03 20.00
C VAL A 167 4.19 6.70 21.13
N MET A 168 5.31 6.09 20.80
CA MET A 168 6.30 5.64 21.77
C MET A 168 7.68 6.19 21.43
N ASN A 169 8.37 6.70 22.45
CA ASN A 169 9.74 7.22 22.34
C ASN A 169 10.82 6.30 22.90
N LYS A 170 10.44 5.08 23.26
CA LYS A 170 11.32 4.01 23.75
C LYS A 170 11.04 2.71 23.01
N GLU A 171 12.00 1.81 23.05
CA GLU A 171 11.87 0.47 22.46
C GLU A 171 10.62 -0.25 22.99
N PHE A 172 9.90 -0.91 22.08
CA PHE A 172 8.75 -1.70 22.44
C PHE A 172 9.20 -2.99 23.14
N PRO A 173 8.61 -3.34 24.29
CA PRO A 173 9.02 -4.48 25.10
C PRO A 173 8.80 -5.83 24.43
#